data_4b23835f13599b0810646ae96ee55fc4
#
_entry.id   4b23835f13599b0810646ae96ee55fc4
#
_cell.length_a   1.000
_cell.length_b   1.000
_cell.length_c   1.000
_cell.angle_alpha   90.00
_cell.angle_beta   90.00
_cell.angle_gamma   90.00
#
_symmetry.space_group_name_H-M   'P 1'
#
loop_
_entity.id
_entity.type
_entity.pdbx_description
1 polymer ?
#
loop_
_entity_poly.entity_id
_entity_poly.type
_entity_poly.pdbx_seq_one_letter_code
_entity_poly.pdbx_strand_id
1 'polypeptide(L)'
;MNFFNIEKTSESKARAGVLSTDHGTIQTPIFMPVGTVASVKTVHQREIKDDIKAQIILGNTYHLYLRPGMEVMQEAGGLHKFMNWDLPILTDSGGFQVFSLSGSRKMSEEGVKFKSHIDGSYHLFTPEKSMEIQRQIGADIFMAFDECVAYPSDYNQVKLSMEMTHRWLKRCIDWNAENPELYGHKQRFFPIVQGSTYSDLRKISAEVISEAGAEGNAIGGLSVGEPEEELYRITDEVTDILPKDKPRYLMGVGTPWNILESIGLGIDMMDCVMPTRNARNAMLFTWQGVMNMKNEKWKKDFSPLDEFGTSFVDHEYSKAYVRHLFVSKEYLAKQIASIHNLAFYLDLVKVAREHILAGDFYQWKDSVVPVLRQRL
;
A
#
# COMPACT_ATOMS: atom_id res chain seq x y z
N MET A 1 19.28 12.05 11.73
CA MET A 1 18.67 10.78 12.16
C MET A 1 18.70 9.81 10.99
N ASN A 2 18.93 8.53 11.23
CA ASN A 2 18.76 7.53 10.19
C ASN A 2 17.30 7.47 9.79
N PHE A 3 17.02 7.31 8.49
CA PHE A 3 15.64 7.20 7.99
C PHE A 3 14.90 5.98 8.55
N PHE A 4 15.58 4.84 8.68
CA PHE A 4 15.03 3.63 9.26
C PHE A 4 15.91 3.12 10.40
N ASN A 5 15.29 2.80 11.53
CA ASN A 5 15.93 2.21 12.70
C ASN A 5 15.18 0.94 13.10
N ILE A 6 15.86 -0.21 13.06
CA ILE A 6 15.31 -1.50 13.52
C ILE A 6 15.49 -1.59 15.02
N GLU A 7 14.39 -1.80 15.75
CA GLU A 7 14.37 -1.96 17.21
C GLU A 7 14.53 -3.42 17.62
N LYS A 8 13.91 -4.32 16.87
CA LYS A 8 14.01 -5.77 17.10
C LYS A 8 13.82 -6.55 15.80
N THR A 9 14.60 -7.60 15.65
CA THR A 9 14.39 -8.66 14.65
C THR A 9 14.07 -9.94 15.42
N SER A 10 13.06 -10.70 14.96
CA SER A 10 12.72 -12.02 15.50
C SER A 10 13.82 -13.05 15.20
N GLU A 11 13.65 -14.26 15.69
CA GLU A 11 14.54 -15.41 15.38
C GLU A 11 14.59 -15.76 13.88
N SER A 12 13.58 -15.31 13.09
CA SER A 12 13.56 -15.48 11.64
C SER A 12 13.66 -14.12 10.95
N LYS A 13 12.60 -13.65 10.23
CA LYS A 13 12.64 -12.45 9.38
C LYS A 13 11.78 -11.28 9.86
N ALA A 14 10.75 -11.54 10.69
CA ALA A 14 9.87 -10.50 11.18
C ALA A 14 10.66 -9.47 11.99
N ARG A 15 10.40 -8.18 11.74
CA ARG A 15 11.14 -7.09 12.39
C ARG A 15 10.24 -5.92 12.75
N ALA A 16 10.54 -5.28 13.86
CA ALA A 16 9.93 -4.04 14.32
C ALA A 16 10.95 -2.90 14.19
N GLY A 17 10.53 -1.77 13.69
CA GLY A 17 11.39 -0.61 13.51
C GLY A 17 10.60 0.70 13.49
N VAL A 18 11.30 1.80 13.20
CA VAL A 18 10.75 3.14 13.08
C VAL A 18 11.33 3.82 11.85
N LEU A 19 10.46 4.34 10.98
CA LEU A 19 10.81 5.26 9.90
C LEU A 19 10.67 6.70 10.39
N SER A 20 11.59 7.58 10.00
CA SER A 20 11.56 8.99 10.35
C SER A 20 11.47 9.84 9.09
N THR A 21 10.38 10.60 8.94
CA THR A 21 10.20 11.60 7.88
C THR A 21 10.07 13.00 8.48
N ASP A 22 10.05 14.02 7.65
CA ASP A 22 9.89 15.41 8.12
C ASP A 22 8.44 15.68 8.58
N HIS A 23 7.46 14.85 8.21
CA HIS A 23 6.07 14.93 8.67
C HIS A 23 5.75 13.96 9.83
N GLY A 24 6.73 13.25 10.37
CA GLY A 24 6.54 12.39 11.53
C GLY A 24 7.21 11.04 11.45
N THR A 25 6.96 10.22 12.46
CA THR A 25 7.51 8.87 12.58
C THR A 25 6.46 7.81 12.27
N ILE A 26 6.91 6.68 11.71
CA ILE A 26 6.07 5.55 11.32
C ILE A 26 6.63 4.31 12.01
N GLN A 27 5.85 3.67 12.85
CA GLN A 27 6.19 2.39 13.47
C GLN A 27 5.94 1.25 12.48
N THR A 28 6.93 0.42 12.25
CA THR A 28 6.79 -0.76 11.36
C THR A 28 6.71 -2.05 12.18
N PRO A 29 6.00 -3.10 11.67
CA PRO A 29 5.29 -3.13 10.39
C PRO A 29 4.10 -2.18 10.36
N ILE A 30 3.79 -1.64 9.17
CA ILE A 30 2.69 -0.68 8.97
C ILE A 30 1.83 -1.03 7.76
N PHE A 31 0.52 -0.80 7.86
CA PHE A 31 -0.40 -0.78 6.74
C PHE A 31 -0.77 0.66 6.38
N MET A 32 -0.74 0.98 5.09
CA MET A 32 -1.01 2.32 4.57
C MET A 32 -2.41 2.39 3.94
N PRO A 33 -3.37 3.13 4.54
CA PRO A 33 -4.65 3.42 3.90
C PRO A 33 -4.47 4.13 2.55
N VAL A 34 -5.21 3.68 1.53
CA VAL A 34 -5.09 4.24 0.16
C VAL A 34 -6.02 5.42 -0.03
N GLY A 35 -5.42 6.59 -0.23
CA GLY A 35 -6.09 7.86 -0.56
C GLY A 35 -5.96 8.22 -2.04
N THR A 36 -6.60 7.49 -2.93
CA THR A 36 -6.41 7.49 -4.39
C THR A 36 -6.40 8.89 -5.03
N VAL A 37 -7.34 9.75 -4.70
CA VAL A 37 -7.48 11.12 -5.24
C VAL A 37 -7.47 12.15 -4.10
N ALA A 38 -6.43 12.14 -3.29
CA ALA A 38 -6.30 12.95 -2.08
C ALA A 38 -7.42 12.66 -1.06
N SER A 39 -7.96 11.45 -1.04
CA SER A 39 -9.04 11.07 -0.13
C SER A 39 -9.07 9.56 0.08
N VAL A 40 -9.00 9.12 1.32
CA VAL A 40 -9.37 7.75 1.71
C VAL A 40 -10.89 7.63 1.61
N LYS A 41 -11.35 6.71 0.76
CA LYS A 41 -12.78 6.67 0.38
C LYS A 41 -13.69 6.52 1.58
N THR A 42 -14.70 7.42 1.67
CA THR A 42 -15.77 7.47 2.69
C THR A 42 -15.32 7.82 4.12
N VAL A 43 -14.08 8.27 4.33
CA VAL A 43 -13.56 8.61 5.66
C VAL A 43 -12.92 10.00 5.63
N HIS A 44 -13.21 10.84 6.62
CA HIS A 44 -12.58 12.14 6.78
C HIS A 44 -11.13 12.01 7.30
N GLN A 45 -10.28 12.97 6.95
CA GLN A 45 -8.89 13.02 7.42
C GLN A 45 -8.79 13.00 8.94
N ARG A 46 -9.70 13.70 9.64
CA ARG A 46 -9.78 13.67 11.10
C ARG A 46 -9.98 12.25 11.64
N GLU A 47 -10.94 11.50 11.10
CA GLU A 47 -11.21 10.11 11.53
C GLU A 47 -10.02 9.19 11.23
N ILE A 48 -9.33 9.41 10.08
CA ILE A 48 -8.12 8.64 9.74
C ILE A 48 -7.01 8.91 10.75
N LYS A 49 -6.84 10.19 11.17
CA LYS A 49 -5.79 10.60 12.09
C LYS A 49 -6.12 10.27 13.54
N ASP A 50 -7.29 10.67 14.01
CA ASP A 50 -7.61 10.70 15.44
C ASP A 50 -8.26 9.39 15.92
N ASP A 51 -9.13 8.77 15.11
CA ASP A 51 -9.85 7.55 15.47
C ASP A 51 -9.12 6.30 14.98
N ILE A 52 -8.77 6.25 13.69
CA ILE A 52 -8.08 5.12 13.05
C ILE A 52 -6.58 5.12 13.39
N LYS A 53 -6.01 6.31 13.68
CA LYS A 53 -4.59 6.50 14.05
C LYS A 53 -3.60 6.08 12.96
N ALA A 54 -3.93 6.34 11.69
CA ALA A 54 -3.02 6.09 10.60
C ALA A 54 -1.80 7.01 10.68
N GLN A 55 -0.60 6.43 10.63
CA GLN A 55 0.66 7.16 10.69
C GLN A 55 1.17 7.60 9.32
N ILE A 56 0.66 6.99 8.26
CA ILE A 56 0.99 7.25 6.86
C ILE A 56 -0.18 6.85 5.98
N ILE A 57 -0.39 7.54 4.87
CA ILE A 57 -1.33 7.19 3.81
C ILE A 57 -0.63 7.09 2.47
N LEU A 58 -1.28 6.43 1.51
CA LEU A 58 -0.79 6.32 0.13
C LEU A 58 -1.64 7.15 -0.81
N GLY A 59 -1.01 7.98 -1.64
CA GLY A 59 -1.62 8.68 -2.77
C GLY A 59 -1.24 8.04 -4.11
N ASN A 60 -2.15 8.04 -5.10
CA ASN A 60 -1.85 7.47 -6.41
C ASN A 60 -1.46 8.55 -7.43
N THR A 61 -0.24 8.50 -7.88
CA THR A 61 0.38 9.46 -8.82
C THR A 61 -0.42 9.65 -10.10
N TYR A 62 -0.82 8.57 -10.75
CA TYR A 62 -1.63 8.61 -11.97
C TYR A 62 -2.95 9.39 -11.79
N HIS A 63 -3.67 9.11 -10.71
CA HIS A 63 -4.94 9.75 -10.45
C HIS A 63 -4.80 11.23 -10.12
N LEU A 64 -3.82 11.59 -9.29
CA LEU A 64 -3.54 12.97 -8.91
C LEU A 64 -3.04 13.80 -10.10
N TYR A 65 -2.26 13.21 -11.00
CA TYR A 65 -1.84 13.83 -12.25
C TYR A 65 -3.01 14.18 -13.16
N LEU A 66 -3.96 13.26 -13.34
CA LEU A 66 -5.13 13.51 -14.19
C LEU A 66 -6.13 14.45 -13.52
N ARG A 67 -6.28 14.38 -12.20
CA ARG A 67 -7.19 15.21 -11.40
C ARG A 67 -6.76 15.27 -9.95
N PRO A 68 -6.46 16.44 -9.38
CA PRO A 68 -6.76 17.79 -9.88
C PRO A 68 -5.82 18.30 -10.97
N GLY A 69 -4.71 17.60 -11.25
CA GLY A 69 -3.66 18.07 -12.15
C GLY A 69 -2.54 18.79 -11.41
N MET A 70 -1.38 18.91 -12.07
CA MET A 70 -0.16 19.38 -11.40
C MET A 70 -0.11 20.88 -11.19
N GLU A 71 -0.81 21.67 -12.00
CA GLU A 71 -0.95 23.11 -11.79
C GLU A 71 -1.64 23.40 -10.44
N VAL A 72 -2.81 22.79 -10.21
CA VAL A 72 -3.54 22.92 -8.93
C VAL A 72 -2.72 22.40 -7.76
N MET A 73 -2.01 21.28 -7.95
CA MET A 73 -1.19 20.68 -6.91
C MET A 73 -0.04 21.61 -6.48
N GLN A 74 0.63 22.24 -7.42
CA GLN A 74 1.73 23.18 -7.14
C GLN A 74 1.22 24.46 -6.49
N GLU A 75 0.12 25.05 -6.98
CA GLU A 75 -0.50 26.25 -6.39
C GLU A 75 -0.95 25.99 -4.94
N ALA A 76 -1.44 24.79 -4.64
CA ALA A 76 -1.80 24.39 -3.28
C ALA A 76 -0.57 24.23 -2.35
N GLY A 77 0.63 24.10 -2.90
CA GLY A 77 1.85 23.84 -2.13
C GLY A 77 2.04 22.36 -1.76
N GLY A 78 1.64 21.44 -2.66
CA GLY A 78 1.76 19.99 -2.54
C GLY A 78 0.57 19.31 -1.89
N LEU A 79 0.59 17.97 -1.89
CA LEU A 79 -0.52 17.12 -1.47
C LEU A 79 -0.89 17.30 0.01
N HIS A 80 0.10 17.46 0.89
CA HIS A 80 -0.12 17.70 2.32
C HIS A 80 -1.04 18.90 2.56
N LYS A 81 -0.73 20.04 1.94
CA LYS A 81 -1.55 21.25 2.05
C LYS A 81 -2.87 21.13 1.32
N PHE A 82 -2.87 20.53 0.12
CA PHE A 82 -4.06 20.35 -0.70
C PHE A 82 -5.16 19.57 0.02
N MET A 83 -4.80 18.48 0.71
CA MET A 83 -5.78 17.64 1.40
C MET A 83 -5.86 17.88 2.91
N ASN A 84 -5.13 18.84 3.46
CA ASN A 84 -5.02 19.12 4.89
C ASN A 84 -4.60 17.87 5.70
N TRP A 85 -3.45 17.30 5.33
CA TRP A 85 -2.88 16.13 5.97
C TRP A 85 -1.44 16.41 6.37
N ASP A 86 -1.15 16.40 7.68
CA ASP A 86 0.12 16.78 8.27
C ASP A 86 1.03 15.61 8.67
N LEU A 87 0.62 14.38 8.36
CA LEU A 87 1.39 13.16 8.60
C LEU A 87 2.03 12.64 7.30
N PRO A 88 2.93 11.65 7.36
CA PRO A 88 3.61 11.08 6.20
C PRO A 88 2.66 10.64 5.07
N ILE A 89 3.14 10.81 3.83
CA ILE A 89 2.49 10.35 2.61
C ILE A 89 3.51 9.55 1.78
N LEU A 90 3.06 8.43 1.21
CA LEU A 90 3.76 7.73 0.15
C LEU A 90 2.99 7.89 -1.16
N THR A 91 3.68 8.10 -2.30
CA THR A 91 3.08 8.01 -3.64
C THR A 91 3.62 6.80 -4.39
N ASP A 92 2.72 6.10 -5.11
CA ASP A 92 3.13 5.08 -6.07
C ASP A 92 3.78 5.69 -7.33
N SER A 93 4.33 4.85 -8.22
CA SER A 93 4.94 5.29 -9.48
C SER A 93 3.95 5.81 -10.52
N GLY A 94 2.67 5.43 -10.41
CA GLY A 94 1.64 5.59 -11.44
C GLY A 94 1.66 4.51 -12.53
N GLY A 95 2.70 3.69 -12.61
CA GLY A 95 2.87 2.66 -13.66
C GLY A 95 1.75 1.62 -13.66
N PHE A 96 1.41 1.07 -12.51
CA PHE A 96 0.34 0.06 -12.39
C PHE A 96 -1.03 0.58 -12.83
N GLN A 97 -1.39 1.84 -12.51
CA GLN A 97 -2.68 2.41 -12.88
C GLN A 97 -2.75 2.69 -14.38
N VAL A 98 -1.65 3.14 -14.99
CA VAL A 98 -1.56 3.23 -16.45
C VAL A 98 -1.75 1.85 -17.08
N PHE A 99 -1.19 0.81 -16.46
CA PHE A 99 -1.36 -0.57 -16.90
C PHE A 99 -2.81 -1.05 -16.77
N SER A 100 -3.45 -0.87 -15.62
CA SER A 100 -4.74 -1.49 -15.29
C SER A 100 -5.97 -0.70 -15.78
N LEU A 101 -5.87 0.64 -15.92
CA LEU A 101 -7.02 1.51 -16.18
C LEU A 101 -7.07 2.09 -17.58
N SER A 102 -5.95 2.14 -18.31
CA SER A 102 -5.96 2.67 -19.68
C SER A 102 -6.43 1.60 -20.67
N GLY A 103 -7.56 1.84 -21.31
CA GLY A 103 -8.10 0.94 -22.36
C GLY A 103 -7.25 0.87 -23.63
N SER A 104 -6.33 1.82 -23.83
CA SER A 104 -5.36 1.85 -24.93
C SER A 104 -4.05 2.42 -24.42
N ARG A 105 -3.01 1.60 -24.40
CA ARG A 105 -1.66 1.99 -24.03
C ARG A 105 -0.64 1.45 -25.03
N LYS A 106 0.44 2.18 -25.19
CA LYS A 106 1.61 1.73 -25.96
C LYS A 106 2.85 1.88 -25.09
N MET A 107 3.48 0.75 -24.83
CA MET A 107 4.74 0.68 -24.10
C MET A 107 5.91 0.84 -25.06
N SER A 108 6.93 1.55 -24.64
CA SER A 108 8.19 1.71 -25.37
C SER A 108 9.33 1.98 -24.37
N GLU A 109 10.57 1.92 -24.83
CA GLU A 109 11.74 2.29 -24.01
C GLU A 109 11.69 3.73 -23.47
N GLU A 110 11.05 4.63 -24.21
CA GLU A 110 10.85 6.02 -23.80
C GLU A 110 9.94 6.13 -22.58
N GLY A 111 8.87 5.32 -22.52
CA GLY A 111 7.84 5.35 -21.50
C GLY A 111 6.53 4.75 -21.99
N VAL A 112 5.44 5.13 -21.35
CA VAL A 112 4.09 4.61 -21.59
C VAL A 112 3.19 5.72 -22.14
N LYS A 113 2.77 5.59 -23.39
CA LYS A 113 1.71 6.43 -23.98
C LYS A 113 0.34 5.81 -23.69
N PHE A 114 -0.55 6.58 -23.08
CA PHE A 114 -1.88 6.10 -22.71
C PHE A 114 -2.97 7.13 -22.97
N LYS A 115 -4.21 6.65 -22.96
CA LYS A 115 -5.40 7.50 -23.08
C LYS A 115 -6.05 7.67 -21.70
N SER A 116 -6.28 8.92 -21.30
CA SER A 116 -6.98 9.25 -20.06
C SER A 116 -8.37 8.63 -20.02
N HIS A 117 -8.72 7.98 -18.92
CA HIS A 117 -10.06 7.44 -18.69
C HIS A 117 -11.09 8.52 -18.33
N ILE A 118 -10.65 9.76 -18.06
CA ILE A 118 -11.50 10.87 -17.66
C ILE A 118 -12.08 11.60 -18.88
N ASP A 119 -11.21 11.98 -19.83
CA ASP A 119 -11.54 12.86 -20.95
C ASP A 119 -11.06 12.32 -22.30
N GLY A 120 -10.34 11.20 -22.31
CA GLY A 120 -9.82 10.58 -23.50
C GLY A 120 -8.58 11.25 -24.11
N SER A 121 -7.97 12.23 -23.48
CA SER A 121 -6.71 12.85 -23.89
C SER A 121 -5.54 11.86 -23.86
N TYR A 122 -4.53 12.09 -24.71
CA TYR A 122 -3.32 11.27 -24.74
C TYR A 122 -2.24 11.87 -23.85
N HIS A 123 -1.60 11.01 -23.07
CA HIS A 123 -0.49 11.35 -22.18
C HIS A 123 0.67 10.42 -22.43
N LEU A 124 1.88 10.89 -22.08
CA LEU A 124 3.11 10.11 -22.08
C LEU A 124 3.72 10.19 -20.68
N PHE A 125 3.80 9.05 -19.99
CA PHE A 125 4.60 8.89 -18.79
C PHE A 125 5.96 8.31 -19.16
N THR A 126 7.00 9.09 -18.94
CA THR A 126 8.38 8.62 -18.94
C THR A 126 8.85 8.49 -17.49
N PRO A 127 9.97 7.82 -17.22
CA PRO A 127 10.58 7.81 -15.89
C PRO A 127 10.75 9.22 -15.31
N GLU A 128 11.28 10.16 -16.10
CA GLU A 128 11.48 11.55 -15.69
C GLU A 128 10.14 12.24 -15.37
N LYS A 129 9.12 11.99 -16.22
CA LYS A 129 7.79 12.59 -16.00
C LYS A 129 7.12 12.05 -14.75
N SER A 130 7.28 10.77 -14.43
CA SER A 130 6.78 10.20 -13.17
C SER A 130 7.50 10.84 -11.97
N MET A 131 8.81 11.01 -12.04
CA MET A 131 9.58 11.70 -10.99
C MET A 131 9.15 13.15 -10.82
N GLU A 132 9.00 13.89 -11.92
CA GLU A 132 8.51 15.27 -11.91
C GLU A 132 7.14 15.39 -11.23
N ILE A 133 6.19 14.51 -11.58
CA ILE A 133 4.85 14.50 -11.00
C ILE A 133 4.91 14.23 -9.49
N GLN A 134 5.66 13.22 -9.05
CA GLN A 134 5.80 12.89 -7.64
C GLN A 134 6.55 13.99 -6.86
N ARG A 135 7.49 14.69 -7.50
CA ARG A 135 8.14 15.88 -6.95
C ARG A 135 7.13 17.02 -6.72
N GLN A 136 6.23 17.24 -7.66
CA GLN A 136 5.16 18.26 -7.57
C GLN A 136 4.05 17.85 -6.56
N ILE A 137 3.79 16.56 -6.38
CA ILE A 137 2.90 16.05 -5.33
C ILE A 137 3.53 16.28 -3.94
N GLY A 138 4.83 16.07 -3.79
CA GLY A 138 5.57 16.34 -2.56
C GLY A 138 5.29 15.33 -1.44
N ALA A 139 5.18 14.03 -1.74
CA ALA A 139 5.07 12.98 -0.73
C ALA A 139 6.42 12.76 -0.01
N ASP A 140 6.40 12.20 1.21
CA ASP A 140 7.62 11.86 1.97
C ASP A 140 8.37 10.69 1.36
N ILE A 141 7.65 9.73 0.80
CA ILE A 141 8.19 8.54 0.14
C ILE A 141 7.60 8.47 -1.27
N PHE A 142 8.45 8.23 -2.26
CA PHE A 142 8.03 8.13 -3.65
C PHE A 142 8.76 7.01 -4.38
N MET A 143 8.13 6.49 -5.45
CA MET A 143 8.55 5.26 -6.10
C MET A 143 9.21 5.50 -7.44
N ALA A 144 10.21 4.67 -7.79
CA ALA A 144 10.70 4.58 -9.17
C ALA A 144 9.57 4.22 -10.14
N PHE A 145 9.65 4.73 -11.37
CA PHE A 145 8.73 4.31 -12.43
C PHE A 145 9.08 2.91 -12.90
N ASP A 146 8.11 2.03 -12.95
CA ASP A 146 8.26 0.61 -13.23
C ASP A 146 7.20 0.09 -14.19
N GLU A 147 7.46 -1.07 -14.79
CA GLU A 147 6.46 -1.85 -15.53
C GLU A 147 6.06 -3.09 -14.73
N CYS A 148 4.79 -3.16 -14.36
CA CYS A 148 4.18 -4.33 -13.74
C CYS A 148 3.49 -5.18 -14.83
N VAL A 149 3.95 -6.39 -15.07
CA VAL A 149 3.30 -7.33 -16.00
C VAL A 149 2.15 -8.06 -15.32
N ALA A 150 1.12 -8.45 -16.11
CA ALA A 150 0.02 -9.27 -15.62
C ALA A 150 0.50 -10.69 -15.25
N TYR A 151 -0.23 -11.36 -14.38
CA TYR A 151 -0.07 -12.79 -14.13
C TYR A 151 -1.24 -13.56 -14.78
N PRO A 152 -0.98 -14.70 -15.44
CA PRO A 152 0.33 -15.21 -15.82
C PRO A 152 0.93 -14.49 -17.04
N SER A 153 2.26 -14.42 -17.11
CA SER A 153 3.00 -13.94 -18.29
C SER A 153 4.17 -14.88 -18.57
N ASP A 154 4.56 -14.96 -19.84
CA ASP A 154 5.69 -15.82 -20.21
C ASP A 154 7.05 -15.23 -19.75
N TYR A 155 8.04 -16.13 -19.58
CA TYR A 155 9.35 -15.79 -19.07
C TYR A 155 10.05 -14.67 -19.85
N ASN A 156 10.03 -14.72 -21.19
CA ASN A 156 10.74 -13.74 -22.01
C ASN A 156 10.09 -12.36 -21.91
N GLN A 157 8.76 -12.29 -21.85
CA GLN A 157 8.03 -11.05 -21.65
C GLN A 157 8.38 -10.45 -20.28
N VAL A 158 8.38 -11.25 -19.21
CA VAL A 158 8.72 -10.80 -17.85
C VAL A 158 10.17 -10.31 -17.81
N LYS A 159 11.10 -11.03 -18.42
CA LYS A 159 12.50 -10.64 -18.50
C LYS A 159 12.70 -9.29 -19.19
N LEU A 160 12.11 -9.09 -20.37
CA LEU A 160 12.18 -7.82 -21.09
C LEU A 160 11.60 -6.65 -20.29
N SER A 161 10.48 -6.84 -19.63
CA SER A 161 9.85 -5.85 -18.76
C SER A 161 10.72 -5.51 -17.56
N MET A 162 11.28 -6.50 -16.89
CA MET A 162 12.21 -6.32 -15.78
C MET A 162 13.45 -5.53 -16.19
N GLU A 163 14.08 -5.91 -17.31
CA GLU A 163 15.26 -5.21 -17.84
C GLU A 163 14.94 -3.76 -18.22
N MET A 164 13.76 -3.49 -18.77
CA MET A 164 13.29 -2.13 -19.05
C MET A 164 13.08 -1.34 -17.75
N THR A 165 12.48 -1.93 -16.74
CA THR A 165 12.32 -1.32 -15.41
C THR A 165 13.68 -0.92 -14.81
N HIS A 166 14.72 -1.75 -14.98
CA HIS A 166 16.08 -1.41 -14.51
C HIS A 166 16.68 -0.21 -15.26
N ARG A 167 16.49 -0.12 -16.58
CA ARG A 167 16.91 1.05 -17.36
C ARG A 167 16.15 2.31 -16.98
N TRP A 168 14.87 2.19 -16.71
CA TRP A 168 14.03 3.27 -16.20
C TRP A 168 14.43 3.71 -14.80
N LEU A 169 14.81 2.78 -13.93
CA LEU A 169 15.35 3.10 -12.60
C LEU A 169 16.55 4.03 -12.70
N LYS A 170 17.51 3.74 -13.60
CA LYS A 170 18.66 4.63 -13.81
C LYS A 170 18.23 6.04 -14.19
N ARG A 171 17.29 6.18 -15.11
CA ARG A 171 16.73 7.49 -15.53
C ARG A 171 16.04 8.21 -14.37
N CYS A 172 15.31 7.49 -13.50
CA CYS A 172 14.71 8.05 -12.28
C CYS A 172 15.79 8.59 -11.33
N ILE A 173 16.86 7.83 -11.11
CA ILE A 173 17.98 8.23 -10.25
C ILE A 173 18.67 9.48 -10.80
N ASP A 174 19.02 9.48 -12.09
CA ASP A 174 19.69 10.60 -12.76
C ASP A 174 18.84 11.88 -12.64
N TRP A 175 17.52 11.77 -12.92
CA TRP A 175 16.60 12.90 -12.80
C TRP A 175 16.51 13.43 -11.35
N ASN A 176 16.41 12.56 -10.36
CA ASN A 176 16.34 12.96 -8.95
C ASN A 176 17.59 13.68 -8.48
N ALA A 177 18.77 13.30 -8.95
CA ALA A 177 20.04 13.93 -8.60
C ALA A 177 20.11 15.39 -9.08
N GLU A 178 19.41 15.73 -10.18
CA GLU A 178 19.41 17.05 -10.80
C GLU A 178 18.25 17.94 -10.33
N ASN A 179 17.23 17.37 -9.68
CA ASN A 179 15.99 18.08 -9.33
C ASN A 179 15.72 18.05 -7.83
N PRO A 180 15.98 19.14 -7.10
CA PRO A 180 15.77 19.20 -5.65
C PRO A 180 14.29 19.21 -5.27
N GLU A 181 13.99 18.97 -3.97
CA GLU A 181 12.67 19.02 -3.39
C GLU A 181 12.05 20.42 -3.46
N LEU A 182 10.73 20.50 -3.67
CA LEU A 182 10.02 21.77 -3.91
C LEU A 182 9.46 22.42 -2.63
N TYR A 183 9.15 21.62 -1.59
CA TYR A 183 8.34 22.11 -0.45
C TYR A 183 9.10 22.15 0.87
N GLY A 184 10.43 22.03 0.85
CA GLY A 184 11.30 22.22 2.02
C GLY A 184 11.35 21.01 2.97
N HIS A 185 10.81 19.87 2.58
CA HIS A 185 10.97 18.59 3.27
C HIS A 185 11.63 17.55 2.36
N LYS A 186 12.27 16.57 2.97
CA LYS A 186 13.01 15.54 2.24
C LYS A 186 12.08 14.44 1.73
N GLN A 187 12.21 14.10 0.44
CA GLN A 187 11.52 12.98 -0.18
C GLN A 187 12.45 11.77 -0.25
N ARG A 188 11.96 10.57 0.12
CA ARG A 188 12.71 9.31 0.14
C ARG A 188 12.36 8.47 -1.07
N PHE A 189 13.35 8.11 -1.86
CA PHE A 189 13.19 7.36 -3.10
C PHE A 189 13.24 5.86 -2.86
N PHE A 190 12.26 5.11 -3.39
CA PHE A 190 12.21 3.65 -3.32
C PHE A 190 12.15 3.05 -4.72
N PRO A 191 13.16 2.29 -5.16
CA PRO A 191 13.11 1.45 -6.35
C PRO A 191 12.26 0.19 -6.12
N ILE A 192 11.82 -0.46 -7.22
CA ILE A 192 10.86 -1.55 -7.20
C ILE A 192 11.45 -2.81 -7.84
N VAL A 193 11.47 -3.91 -7.09
CA VAL A 193 11.84 -5.25 -7.59
C VAL A 193 10.69 -5.78 -8.44
N GLN A 194 10.98 -6.19 -9.69
CA GLN A 194 10.06 -6.84 -10.61
C GLN A 194 10.55 -8.26 -10.96
N GLY A 195 9.81 -9.04 -11.74
CA GLY A 195 10.20 -10.40 -12.16
C GLY A 195 9.09 -11.45 -12.05
N SER A 196 7.81 -11.03 -11.81
CA SER A 196 6.65 -11.94 -11.66
C SER A 196 6.96 -13.06 -10.65
N THR A 197 6.66 -14.30 -10.96
CA THR A 197 6.92 -15.49 -10.11
C THR A 197 8.17 -16.30 -10.52
N TYR A 198 9.08 -15.70 -11.31
CA TYR A 198 10.32 -16.35 -11.74
C TYR A 198 11.47 -16.02 -10.78
N SER A 199 11.93 -17.00 -10.01
CA SER A 199 12.94 -16.84 -8.96
C SER A 199 14.26 -16.24 -9.46
N ASP A 200 14.74 -16.66 -10.62
CA ASP A 200 15.99 -16.15 -11.22
C ASP A 200 15.87 -14.68 -11.62
N LEU A 201 14.73 -14.27 -12.21
CA LEU A 201 14.46 -12.87 -12.55
C LEU A 201 14.30 -12.02 -11.28
N ARG A 202 13.60 -12.51 -10.27
CA ARG A 202 13.47 -11.84 -8.96
C ARG A 202 14.82 -11.64 -8.29
N LYS A 203 15.69 -12.65 -8.35
CA LYS A 203 17.05 -12.53 -7.82
C LYS A 203 17.83 -11.43 -8.52
N ILE A 204 17.90 -11.48 -9.87
CA ILE A 204 18.57 -10.44 -10.67
C ILE A 204 18.00 -9.05 -10.33
N SER A 205 16.68 -8.92 -10.28
CA SER A 205 16.06 -7.63 -9.98
C SER A 205 16.39 -7.15 -8.57
N ALA A 206 16.31 -8.02 -7.57
CA ALA A 206 16.62 -7.67 -6.18
C ALA A 206 18.10 -7.23 -6.01
N GLU A 207 19.03 -7.87 -6.70
CA GLU A 207 20.45 -7.48 -6.71
C GLU A 207 20.63 -6.08 -7.31
N VAL A 208 20.06 -5.81 -8.49
CA VAL A 208 20.12 -4.47 -9.15
C VAL A 208 19.50 -3.38 -8.28
N ILE A 209 18.35 -3.66 -7.66
CA ILE A 209 17.64 -2.72 -6.78
C ILE A 209 18.44 -2.44 -5.51
N SER A 210 19.10 -3.46 -4.94
CA SER A 210 19.98 -3.30 -3.76
C SER A 210 21.20 -2.45 -4.07
N GLU A 211 21.80 -2.62 -5.25
CA GLU A 211 22.97 -1.85 -5.70
C GLU A 211 22.64 -0.37 -5.94
N ALA A 212 21.39 -0.02 -6.20
CA ALA A 212 20.95 1.37 -6.35
C ALA A 212 21.17 2.22 -5.07
N GLY A 213 21.37 1.59 -3.91
CA GLY A 213 21.72 2.27 -2.65
C GLY A 213 20.63 3.19 -2.11
N ALA A 214 19.37 3.01 -2.51
CA ALA A 214 18.24 3.83 -2.10
C ALA A 214 17.94 3.72 -0.60
N GLU A 215 17.08 4.61 -0.10
CA GLU A 215 16.75 4.67 1.32
C GLU A 215 15.77 3.58 1.77
N GLY A 216 15.06 2.95 0.82
CA GLY A 216 14.19 1.78 1.04
C GLY A 216 13.96 1.07 -0.29
N ASN A 217 13.32 -0.10 -0.24
CA ASN A 217 13.08 -0.92 -1.43
C ASN A 217 11.65 -1.44 -1.43
N ALA A 218 11.04 -1.51 -2.63
CA ALA A 218 9.72 -2.09 -2.79
C ALA A 218 9.76 -3.39 -3.60
N ILE A 219 8.76 -4.23 -3.38
CA ILE A 219 8.50 -5.46 -4.13
C ILE A 219 7.17 -5.26 -4.85
N GLY A 220 7.23 -5.13 -6.17
CA GLY A 220 6.08 -5.01 -7.06
C GLY A 220 5.82 -6.29 -7.86
N GLY A 221 4.78 -6.27 -8.71
CA GLY A 221 4.45 -7.39 -9.59
C GLY A 221 4.00 -8.67 -8.87
N LEU A 222 3.50 -8.54 -7.64
CA LEU A 222 2.80 -9.55 -6.87
C LEU A 222 1.41 -9.03 -6.50
N SER A 223 0.54 -9.91 -5.98
CA SER A 223 -0.89 -9.60 -5.74
C SER A 223 -1.65 -9.17 -7.01
N VAL A 224 -1.25 -9.73 -8.15
CA VAL A 224 -1.83 -9.47 -9.48
C VAL A 224 -2.54 -10.69 -10.08
N GLY A 225 -2.80 -11.73 -9.26
CA GLY A 225 -3.58 -12.92 -9.62
C GLY A 225 -2.87 -14.25 -9.42
N GLU A 226 -1.63 -14.24 -8.93
CA GLU A 226 -0.88 -15.45 -8.56
C GLU A 226 -1.49 -16.13 -7.32
N PRO A 227 -1.28 -17.45 -7.13
CA PRO A 227 -1.60 -18.15 -5.89
C PRO A 227 -0.87 -17.57 -4.67
N GLU A 228 -1.48 -17.66 -3.48
CA GLU A 228 -0.86 -17.15 -2.24
C GLU A 228 0.51 -17.78 -1.95
N GLU A 229 0.69 -19.05 -2.29
CA GLU A 229 1.96 -19.76 -2.11
C GLU A 229 3.08 -19.12 -2.94
N GLU A 230 2.78 -18.66 -4.15
CA GLU A 230 3.74 -17.97 -5.01
C GLU A 230 4.07 -16.57 -4.46
N LEU A 231 3.04 -15.85 -3.96
CA LEU A 231 3.25 -14.58 -3.29
C LEU A 231 4.25 -14.72 -2.13
N TYR A 232 4.04 -15.73 -1.26
CA TYR A 232 4.91 -15.95 -0.09
C TYR A 232 6.30 -16.42 -0.49
N ARG A 233 6.40 -17.37 -1.41
CA ARG A 233 7.68 -17.89 -1.90
C ARG A 233 8.55 -16.79 -2.48
N ILE A 234 8.02 -15.99 -3.37
CA ILE A 234 8.76 -14.89 -4.00
C ILE A 234 9.11 -13.79 -2.98
N THR A 235 8.21 -13.46 -2.07
CA THR A 235 8.49 -12.48 -1.00
C THR A 235 9.65 -12.96 -0.13
N ASP A 236 9.66 -14.24 0.24
CA ASP A 236 10.72 -14.85 1.04
C ASP A 236 12.08 -14.80 0.34
N GLU A 237 12.14 -15.23 -0.92
CA GLU A 237 13.35 -15.20 -1.76
C GLU A 237 13.91 -13.78 -1.92
N VAL A 238 13.06 -12.79 -2.18
CA VAL A 238 13.47 -11.40 -2.41
C VAL A 238 13.96 -10.75 -1.10
N THR A 239 13.30 -11.00 0.02
CA THR A 239 13.71 -10.43 1.31
C THR A 239 15.05 -10.96 1.81
N ASP A 240 15.52 -12.12 1.35
CA ASP A 240 16.86 -12.64 1.64
C ASP A 240 17.97 -11.81 0.95
N ILE A 241 17.65 -11.20 -0.19
CA ILE A 241 18.60 -10.44 -1.01
C ILE A 241 18.59 -8.95 -0.67
N LEU A 242 17.42 -8.37 -0.41
CA LEU A 242 17.30 -6.94 -0.10
C LEU A 242 18.05 -6.55 1.17
N PRO A 243 18.65 -5.34 1.21
CA PRO A 243 19.39 -4.84 2.37
C PRO A 243 18.61 -4.99 3.68
N LYS A 244 19.30 -5.49 4.71
CA LYS A 244 18.68 -5.75 6.02
C LYS A 244 18.43 -4.48 6.83
N ASP A 245 19.18 -3.43 6.58
CA ASP A 245 19.11 -2.12 7.24
C ASP A 245 18.16 -1.12 6.58
N LYS A 246 17.49 -1.54 5.49
CA LYS A 246 16.53 -0.71 4.74
C LYS A 246 15.10 -1.20 4.92
N PRO A 247 14.09 -0.31 4.89
CA PRO A 247 12.69 -0.71 4.90
C PRO A 247 12.30 -1.42 3.60
N ARG A 248 11.40 -2.40 3.72
CA ARG A 248 10.88 -3.23 2.64
C ARG A 248 9.37 -3.03 2.51
N TYR A 249 8.95 -2.58 1.35
CA TYR A 249 7.55 -2.32 1.05
C TYR A 249 7.02 -3.35 0.05
N LEU A 250 6.05 -4.17 0.46
CA LEU A 250 5.32 -5.08 -0.43
C LEU A 250 4.04 -4.42 -0.92
N MET A 251 3.99 -4.16 -2.23
CA MET A 251 2.94 -3.35 -2.85
C MET A 251 1.64 -4.15 -3.07
N GLY A 252 0.50 -3.54 -2.74
CA GLY A 252 -0.83 -4.06 -3.07
C GLY A 252 -1.33 -5.25 -2.28
N VAL A 253 -0.69 -5.61 -1.19
CA VAL A 253 -1.07 -6.75 -0.32
C VAL A 253 -1.88 -6.28 0.87
N GLY A 254 -2.94 -6.89 1.22
CA GLY A 254 -4.09 -7.57 0.73
C GLY A 254 -4.99 -8.01 1.88
N THR A 255 -5.14 -9.30 2.07
CA THR A 255 -5.96 -9.83 3.17
C THR A 255 -5.23 -9.74 4.51
N PRO A 256 -5.96 -9.77 5.66
CA PRO A 256 -5.32 -9.76 6.98
C PRO A 256 -4.28 -10.87 7.17
N TRP A 257 -4.56 -12.08 6.69
CA TRP A 257 -3.61 -13.20 6.78
C TRP A 257 -2.40 -13.02 5.86
N ASN A 258 -2.57 -12.47 4.64
CA ASN A 258 -1.44 -12.17 3.76
C ASN A 258 -0.52 -11.11 4.38
N ILE A 259 -1.08 -10.14 5.10
CA ILE A 259 -0.30 -9.13 5.83
C ILE A 259 0.55 -9.80 6.92
N LEU A 260 -0.05 -10.66 7.77
CA LEU A 260 0.69 -11.34 8.82
C LEU A 260 1.76 -12.29 8.28
N GLU A 261 1.46 -13.04 7.22
CA GLU A 261 2.46 -13.89 6.56
C GLU A 261 3.61 -13.05 5.97
N SER A 262 3.30 -11.94 5.30
CA SER A 262 4.32 -11.05 4.73
C SER A 262 5.20 -10.40 5.80
N ILE A 263 4.64 -10.01 6.95
CA ILE A 263 5.41 -9.53 8.11
C ILE A 263 6.38 -10.63 8.58
N GLY A 264 5.91 -11.88 8.65
CA GLY A 264 6.75 -13.05 8.98
C GLY A 264 7.92 -13.25 8.02
N LEU A 265 7.78 -12.82 6.79
CA LEU A 265 8.80 -12.87 5.73
C LEU A 265 9.69 -11.60 5.67
N GLY A 266 9.54 -10.68 6.63
CA GLY A 266 10.42 -9.52 6.79
C GLY A 266 9.97 -8.27 6.04
N ILE A 267 8.68 -8.13 5.75
CA ILE A 267 8.08 -6.91 5.17
C ILE A 267 7.74 -5.92 6.28
N ASP A 268 8.03 -4.64 6.02
CA ASP A 268 7.80 -3.53 6.95
C ASP A 268 6.58 -2.68 6.60
N MET A 269 6.29 -2.55 5.31
CA MET A 269 5.26 -1.64 4.80
C MET A 269 4.37 -2.36 3.79
N MET A 270 3.06 -2.12 3.85
CA MET A 270 2.07 -2.69 2.94
C MET A 270 0.95 -1.70 2.70
N ASP A 271 0.32 -1.78 1.54
CA ASP A 271 -0.90 -1.06 1.19
C ASP A 271 -1.89 -1.98 0.49
N CYS A 272 -3.14 -1.68 0.55
CA CYS A 272 -4.16 -2.25 -0.33
C CYS A 272 -5.46 -1.43 -0.29
N VAL A 273 -6.20 -1.39 -1.39
CA VAL A 273 -7.55 -0.81 -1.43
C VAL A 273 -8.60 -1.70 -0.76
N MET A 274 -8.24 -2.93 -0.39
CA MET A 274 -9.16 -3.96 0.10
C MET A 274 -9.98 -3.51 1.33
N PRO A 275 -9.42 -2.87 2.36
CA PRO A 275 -10.21 -2.47 3.53
C PRO A 275 -11.42 -1.62 3.13
N THR A 276 -11.22 -0.54 2.39
CA THR A 276 -12.32 0.35 1.99
C THR A 276 -13.16 -0.22 0.83
N ARG A 277 -12.56 -1.00 -0.08
CA ARG A 277 -13.31 -1.65 -1.17
C ARG A 277 -14.28 -2.70 -0.64
N ASN A 278 -13.82 -3.57 0.24
CA ASN A 278 -14.62 -4.61 0.87
C ASN A 278 -15.69 -4.01 1.79
N ALA A 279 -15.34 -3.01 2.58
CA ALA A 279 -16.27 -2.25 3.40
C ALA A 279 -17.47 -1.72 2.59
N ARG A 280 -17.21 -1.06 1.45
CA ARG A 280 -18.28 -0.55 0.58
C ARG A 280 -19.15 -1.65 -0.04
N ASN A 281 -18.70 -2.91 -0.01
CA ASN A 281 -19.43 -4.10 -0.45
C ASN A 281 -20.01 -4.92 0.72
N ALA A 282 -20.02 -4.36 1.94
CA ALA A 282 -20.56 -4.97 3.15
C ALA A 282 -19.71 -6.15 3.71
N MET A 283 -18.44 -6.22 3.37
CA MET A 283 -17.52 -7.21 3.92
C MET A 283 -16.61 -6.55 4.95
N LEU A 284 -16.66 -7.04 6.18
CA LEU A 284 -15.91 -6.56 7.33
C LEU A 284 -14.93 -7.65 7.79
N PHE A 285 -13.74 -7.20 8.21
CA PHE A 285 -12.72 -8.06 8.79
C PHE A 285 -12.65 -7.83 10.30
N THR A 286 -12.65 -8.90 11.08
CA THR A 286 -12.59 -8.86 12.54
C THR A 286 -11.55 -9.87 13.05
N TRP A 287 -11.20 -9.79 14.32
CA TRP A 287 -10.37 -10.80 14.99
C TRP A 287 -10.99 -12.20 15.04
N GLN A 288 -12.28 -12.31 14.81
CA GLN A 288 -13.01 -13.58 14.80
C GLN A 288 -13.20 -14.15 13.39
N GLY A 289 -12.89 -13.37 12.34
CA GLY A 289 -13.05 -13.76 10.96
C GLY A 289 -13.74 -12.69 10.10
N VAL A 290 -14.29 -13.10 8.97
CA VAL A 290 -14.88 -12.22 7.95
C VAL A 290 -16.40 -12.22 8.04
N MET A 291 -16.99 -11.03 8.23
CA MET A 291 -18.44 -10.82 8.27
C MET A 291 -18.96 -10.27 6.93
N ASN A 292 -20.02 -10.86 6.39
CA ASN A 292 -20.82 -10.20 5.35
C ASN A 292 -22.08 -9.60 5.98
N MET A 293 -22.11 -8.27 6.08
CA MET A 293 -23.21 -7.54 6.75
C MET A 293 -24.56 -7.64 6.03
N LYS A 294 -24.63 -8.18 4.81
CA LYS A 294 -25.90 -8.45 4.14
C LYS A 294 -26.56 -9.76 4.59
N ASN A 295 -25.85 -10.64 5.30
CA ASN A 295 -26.40 -11.91 5.77
C ASN A 295 -27.62 -11.71 6.69
N GLU A 296 -28.66 -12.53 6.48
CA GLU A 296 -29.94 -12.44 7.22
C GLU A 296 -29.76 -12.68 8.73
N LYS A 297 -28.77 -13.46 9.14
CA LYS A 297 -28.51 -13.74 10.55
C LYS A 297 -28.24 -12.49 11.39
N TRP A 298 -27.74 -11.42 10.82
CA TRP A 298 -27.48 -10.16 11.52
C TRP A 298 -28.72 -9.29 11.74
N LYS A 299 -29.87 -9.64 11.15
CA LYS A 299 -31.11 -8.83 11.18
C LYS A 299 -31.60 -8.53 12.56
N LYS A 300 -31.42 -9.45 13.50
CA LYS A 300 -31.86 -9.33 14.91
C LYS A 300 -30.69 -9.42 15.89
N ASP A 301 -29.49 -9.21 15.41
CA ASP A 301 -28.31 -9.17 16.27
C ASP A 301 -28.01 -7.72 16.70
N PHE A 302 -28.45 -7.43 17.94
CA PHE A 302 -28.28 -6.11 18.55
C PHE A 302 -26.97 -5.96 19.34
N SER A 303 -26.07 -6.91 19.26
CA SER A 303 -24.71 -6.79 19.81
C SER A 303 -23.91 -5.74 19.06
N PRO A 304 -22.86 -5.19 19.67
CA PRO A 304 -21.92 -4.27 19.00
C PRO A 304 -21.42 -4.81 17.65
N LEU A 305 -21.07 -3.91 16.74
CA LEU A 305 -20.56 -4.29 15.41
C LEU A 305 -19.34 -5.22 15.54
N ASP A 306 -18.40 -4.87 16.40
CA ASP A 306 -17.28 -5.72 16.80
C ASP A 306 -16.90 -5.44 18.26
N GLU A 307 -17.03 -6.44 19.12
CA GLU A 307 -16.68 -6.31 20.55
C GLU A 307 -15.17 -6.12 20.79
N PHE A 308 -14.34 -6.57 19.85
CA PHE A 308 -12.89 -6.48 19.90
C PHE A 308 -12.34 -5.36 19.01
N GLY A 309 -13.22 -4.63 18.31
CA GLY A 309 -12.83 -3.52 17.47
C GLY A 309 -12.30 -2.33 18.28
N THR A 310 -11.46 -1.52 17.64
CA THR A 310 -10.78 -0.39 18.30
C THR A 310 -11.34 0.97 17.91
N SER A 311 -12.28 1.02 16.96
CA SER A 311 -12.90 2.27 16.51
C SER A 311 -14.22 2.54 17.26
N PHE A 312 -14.62 3.81 17.30
CA PHE A 312 -15.89 4.19 17.93
C PHE A 312 -17.11 3.50 17.27
N VAL A 313 -17.08 3.28 15.94
CA VAL A 313 -18.18 2.63 15.22
C VAL A 313 -18.41 1.19 15.65
N ASP A 314 -17.40 0.52 16.18
CA ASP A 314 -17.47 -0.87 16.62
C ASP A 314 -18.39 -1.05 17.84
N HIS A 315 -18.45 -0.02 18.69
CA HIS A 315 -19.17 -0.06 19.96
C HIS A 315 -20.47 0.75 19.94
N GLU A 316 -20.56 1.78 19.10
CA GLU A 316 -21.75 2.63 19.02
C GLU A 316 -22.87 2.03 18.15
N TYR A 317 -22.52 1.16 17.18
CA TYR A 317 -23.50 0.60 16.24
C TYR A 317 -23.64 -0.91 16.41
N SER A 318 -24.91 -1.38 16.35
CA SER A 318 -25.20 -2.82 16.36
C SER A 318 -25.08 -3.43 14.96
N LYS A 319 -24.81 -4.74 14.91
CA LYS A 319 -24.82 -5.52 13.65
C LYS A 319 -26.15 -5.39 12.92
N ALA A 320 -27.28 -5.43 13.65
CA ALA A 320 -28.61 -5.27 13.06
C ALA A 320 -28.80 -3.91 12.37
N TYR A 321 -28.35 -2.82 13.00
CA TYR A 321 -28.43 -1.48 12.42
C TYR A 321 -27.55 -1.32 11.19
N VAL A 322 -26.29 -1.74 11.26
CA VAL A 322 -25.37 -1.66 10.12
C VAL A 322 -25.87 -2.51 8.94
N ARG A 323 -26.40 -3.71 9.22
CA ARG A 323 -27.07 -4.52 8.19
C ARG A 323 -28.24 -3.76 7.55
N HIS A 324 -29.11 -3.15 8.36
CA HIS A 324 -30.25 -2.37 7.88
C HIS A 324 -29.78 -1.27 6.93
N LEU A 325 -28.75 -0.50 7.29
CA LEU A 325 -28.18 0.55 6.45
C LEU A 325 -27.66 0.02 5.09
N PHE A 326 -26.99 -1.15 5.08
CA PHE A 326 -26.53 -1.77 3.81
C PHE A 326 -27.69 -2.21 2.92
N VAL A 327 -28.73 -2.82 3.50
CA VAL A 327 -29.93 -3.27 2.76
C VAL A 327 -30.70 -2.07 2.21
N SER A 328 -30.79 -0.99 2.97
CA SER A 328 -31.41 0.28 2.59
C SER A 328 -30.54 1.14 1.66
N LYS A 329 -29.30 0.69 1.35
CA LYS A 329 -28.30 1.37 0.51
C LYS A 329 -27.89 2.77 1.02
N GLU A 330 -27.93 2.99 2.33
CA GLU A 330 -27.50 4.23 2.96
C GLU A 330 -25.98 4.41 2.87
N TYR A 331 -25.54 5.66 2.63
CA TYR A 331 -24.11 5.96 2.54
C TYR A 331 -23.37 5.78 3.86
N LEU A 332 -24.07 6.01 4.99
CA LEU A 332 -23.51 5.83 6.32
C LEU A 332 -22.99 4.39 6.55
N ALA A 333 -23.64 3.38 5.96
CA ALA A 333 -23.17 2.00 6.03
C ALA A 333 -21.73 1.84 5.52
N LYS A 334 -21.40 2.55 4.41
CA LYS A 334 -20.06 2.48 3.79
C LYS A 334 -19.03 3.22 4.63
N GLN A 335 -19.43 4.31 5.29
CA GLN A 335 -18.54 5.07 6.19
C GLN A 335 -18.22 4.24 7.43
N ILE A 336 -19.23 3.74 8.13
CA ILE A 336 -19.06 2.86 9.31
C ILE A 336 -18.15 1.69 8.99
N ALA A 337 -18.46 0.95 7.92
CA ALA A 337 -17.67 -0.22 7.52
C ALA A 337 -16.23 0.12 7.11
N SER A 338 -15.99 1.31 6.50
CA SER A 338 -14.64 1.72 6.12
C SER A 338 -13.80 2.12 7.33
N ILE A 339 -14.38 2.83 8.30
CA ILE A 339 -13.72 3.17 9.56
C ILE A 339 -13.35 1.87 10.30
N HIS A 340 -14.32 0.96 10.46
CA HIS A 340 -14.11 -0.35 11.08
C HIS A 340 -12.93 -1.11 10.43
N ASN A 341 -13.01 -1.34 9.10
CA ASN A 341 -11.98 -2.13 8.42
C ASN A 341 -10.59 -1.48 8.49
N LEU A 342 -10.51 -0.16 8.36
CA LEU A 342 -9.22 0.53 8.47
C LEU A 342 -8.65 0.45 9.88
N ALA A 343 -9.49 0.65 10.91
CA ALA A 343 -9.08 0.51 12.31
C ALA A 343 -8.59 -0.91 12.59
N PHE A 344 -9.32 -1.94 12.12
CA PHE A 344 -8.90 -3.33 12.25
C PHE A 344 -7.54 -3.60 11.58
N TYR A 345 -7.30 -3.10 10.37
CA TYR A 345 -6.03 -3.31 9.67
C TYR A 345 -4.84 -2.65 10.39
N LEU A 346 -5.05 -1.46 10.96
CA LEU A 346 -4.00 -0.80 11.72
C LEU A 346 -3.78 -1.47 13.08
N ASP A 347 -4.82 -1.94 13.74
CA ASP A 347 -4.70 -2.71 14.97
C ASP A 347 -3.98 -4.05 14.72
N LEU A 348 -4.28 -4.73 13.61
CA LEU A 348 -3.62 -5.96 13.20
C LEU A 348 -2.08 -5.81 13.12
N VAL A 349 -1.60 -4.78 12.43
CA VAL A 349 -0.15 -4.55 12.31
C VAL A 349 0.47 -4.05 13.61
N LYS A 350 -0.27 -3.29 14.41
CA LYS A 350 0.15 -2.86 15.76
C LYS A 350 0.34 -4.07 16.68
N VAL A 351 -0.64 -4.97 16.75
CA VAL A 351 -0.56 -6.20 17.57
C VAL A 351 0.57 -7.10 17.05
N ALA A 352 0.72 -7.24 15.73
CA ALA A 352 1.86 -7.96 15.15
C ALA A 352 3.20 -7.39 15.61
N ARG A 353 3.35 -6.04 15.63
CA ARG A 353 4.53 -5.37 16.15
C ARG A 353 4.78 -5.69 17.64
N GLU A 354 3.74 -5.65 18.46
CA GLU A 354 3.82 -5.97 19.89
C GLU A 354 4.35 -7.39 20.11
N HIS A 355 3.88 -8.37 19.34
CA HIS A 355 4.37 -9.75 19.39
C HIS A 355 5.80 -9.91 18.86
N ILE A 356 6.20 -9.12 17.84
CA ILE A 356 7.61 -9.09 17.40
C ILE A 356 8.49 -8.58 18.56
N LEU A 357 8.10 -7.49 19.22
CA LEU A 357 8.83 -6.92 20.36
C LEU A 357 8.84 -7.87 21.57
N ALA A 358 7.76 -8.60 21.81
CA ALA A 358 7.71 -9.64 22.85
C ALA A 358 8.58 -10.86 22.51
N GLY A 359 8.68 -11.22 21.22
CA GLY A 359 9.49 -12.35 20.74
C GLY A 359 8.69 -13.63 20.47
N ASP A 360 7.36 -13.54 20.44
CA ASP A 360 6.42 -14.66 20.25
C ASP A 360 5.58 -14.54 18.97
N PHE A 361 5.99 -13.67 18.03
CA PHE A 361 5.24 -13.35 16.82
C PHE A 361 4.78 -14.57 16.01
N TYR A 362 5.67 -15.54 15.76
CA TYR A 362 5.31 -16.70 14.92
C TYR A 362 4.29 -17.59 15.61
N GLN A 363 4.45 -17.86 16.90
CA GLN A 363 3.48 -18.66 17.66
C GLN A 363 2.10 -17.97 17.67
N TRP A 364 2.06 -16.67 17.90
CA TRP A 364 0.83 -15.88 17.86
C TRP A 364 0.23 -15.90 16.45
N LYS A 365 1.02 -15.58 15.40
CA LYS A 365 0.59 -15.56 14.00
C LYS A 365 -0.08 -16.88 13.60
N ASP A 366 0.57 -18.00 13.90
CA ASP A 366 0.07 -19.34 13.54
C ASP A 366 -1.25 -19.68 14.25
N SER A 367 -1.50 -19.11 15.43
CA SER A 367 -2.77 -19.26 16.14
C SER A 367 -3.89 -18.39 15.56
N VAL A 368 -3.56 -17.20 15.08
CA VAL A 368 -4.52 -16.18 14.63
C VAL A 368 -4.91 -16.33 13.16
N VAL A 369 -3.98 -16.64 12.27
CA VAL A 369 -4.23 -16.73 10.83
C VAL A 369 -5.38 -17.66 10.46
N PRO A 370 -5.53 -18.87 11.04
CA PRO A 370 -6.68 -19.73 10.76
C PRO A 370 -8.03 -19.11 11.17
N VAL A 371 -8.06 -18.33 12.25
CA VAL A 371 -9.27 -17.65 12.73
C VAL A 371 -9.66 -16.52 11.77
N LEU A 372 -8.70 -15.70 11.35
CA LEU A 372 -8.94 -14.58 10.42
C LEU A 372 -9.50 -15.03 9.06
N ARG A 373 -9.24 -16.26 8.64
CA ARG A 373 -9.76 -16.85 7.40
C ARG A 373 -11.20 -17.36 7.50
N GLN A 374 -11.74 -17.49 8.70
CA GLN A 374 -13.08 -18.01 8.92
C GLN A 374 -14.15 -17.04 8.38
N ARG A 375 -15.26 -17.58 7.93
CA ARG A 375 -16.45 -16.80 7.56
C ARG A 375 -17.51 -16.92 8.65
N LEU A 376 -17.85 -15.80 9.20
CA LEU A 376 -18.85 -15.67 10.25
C LEU A 376 -20.27 -15.63 9.67
#